data_dc3f822288cd20c71c1876d66cfdfddc
#
_entry.id   dc3f822288cd20c71c1876d66cfdfddc
#
_cell.length_a   1.000
_cell.length_b   1.000
_cell.length_c   1.000
_cell.angle_alpha   90.00
_cell.angle_beta   90.00
_cell.angle_gamma   90.00
#
_symmetry.space_group_name_H-M   'P 1'
#
loop_
_entity.id
_entity.type
_entity.pdbx_description
1 polymer ?
#
loop_
_entity_poly.entity_id
_entity_poly.type
_entity_poly.pdbx_seq_one_letter_code
_entity_poly.pdbx_strand_id
1 'polypeptide(L)'
;MAQMTWQGYLHMLRSLTKTLEQLTDVENRKTEAVGRGDLMAVDECMKQEQVLSLSLRGFDQKRDAALRDLGLEGVKLSGLIAHAPAEEELETRKVVEALQRQYEI
;
A
#
# COMPACT_ATOMS: atom_id res chain seq x y z
N MET A 1 17.46 -14.65 12.58
CA MET A 1 16.46 -14.03 11.69
C MET A 1 16.06 -12.67 12.25
N ALA A 2 15.96 -11.69 11.39
CA ALA A 2 15.53 -10.37 11.81
C ALA A 2 14.03 -10.40 12.12
N GLN A 3 13.65 -9.94 13.31
CA GLN A 3 12.25 -9.74 13.64
C GLN A 3 11.79 -8.43 13.01
N MET A 4 10.51 -8.38 12.65
CA MET A 4 9.89 -7.14 12.18
C MET A 4 9.93 -6.08 13.27
N THR A 5 10.42 -4.90 12.94
CA THR A 5 10.40 -3.75 13.83
C THR A 5 9.18 -2.87 13.50
N TRP A 6 8.82 -1.98 14.42
CA TRP A 6 7.74 -1.01 14.16
C TRP A 6 8.08 -0.15 12.94
N GLN A 7 9.32 0.36 12.86
CA GLN A 7 9.78 1.15 11.71
C GLN A 7 9.74 0.35 10.41
N GLY A 8 10.12 -0.93 10.46
CA GLY A 8 10.03 -1.81 9.29
C GLY A 8 8.60 -1.99 8.83
N TYR A 9 7.66 -2.11 9.77
CA TYR A 9 6.25 -2.22 9.46
C TYR A 9 5.71 -0.93 8.80
N LEU A 10 6.06 0.24 9.35
CA LEU A 10 5.68 1.52 8.76
C LEU A 10 6.25 1.68 7.35
N HIS A 11 7.49 1.26 7.15
CA HIS A 11 8.12 1.28 5.82
C HIS A 11 7.33 0.44 4.83
N MET A 12 6.89 -0.74 5.25
CA MET A 12 6.08 -1.62 4.43
C MET A 12 4.75 -0.97 4.04
N LEU A 13 4.09 -0.31 5.00
CA LEU A 13 2.84 0.41 4.73
C LEU A 13 3.04 1.59 3.77
N ARG A 14 4.16 2.30 3.89
CA ARG A 14 4.51 3.37 2.95
C ARG A 14 4.70 2.83 1.53
N SER A 15 5.35 1.68 1.41
CA SER A 15 5.53 1.03 0.10
C SER A 15 4.18 0.63 -0.50
N LEU A 16 3.27 0.12 0.32
CA LEU A 16 1.92 -0.22 -0.13
C LEU A 16 1.18 1.02 -0.61
N THR A 17 1.23 2.11 0.16
CA THR A 17 0.59 3.37 -0.21
C THR A 17 1.11 3.86 -1.57
N LYS A 18 2.42 3.81 -1.75
CA LYS A 18 3.05 4.23 -3.01
C LYS A 18 2.59 3.38 -4.19
N THR A 19 2.50 2.06 -4.00
CA THR A 19 2.03 1.15 -5.04
C THR A 19 0.59 1.46 -5.43
N LEU A 20 -0.28 1.73 -4.46
CA LEU A 20 -1.67 2.10 -4.71
C LEU A 20 -1.79 3.43 -5.43
N GLU A 21 -0.96 4.42 -5.08
CA GLU A 21 -0.90 5.70 -5.79
C GLU A 21 -0.49 5.51 -7.25
N GLN A 22 0.52 4.67 -7.48
CA GLN A 22 0.99 4.36 -8.82
C GLN A 22 -0.11 3.67 -9.65
N LEU A 23 -0.85 2.75 -9.03
CA LEU A 23 -1.93 2.06 -9.71
C LEU A 23 -3.05 3.02 -10.10
N THR A 24 -3.43 3.94 -9.21
CA THR A 24 -4.42 4.98 -9.50
C THR A 24 -3.96 5.85 -10.68
N ASP A 25 -2.68 6.25 -10.69
CA ASP A 25 -2.13 7.05 -11.78
C ASP A 25 -2.18 6.30 -13.11
N VAL A 26 -1.82 5.02 -13.12
CA VAL A 26 -1.87 4.19 -14.32
C VAL A 26 -3.30 4.05 -14.83
N GLU A 27 -4.27 3.84 -13.93
CA GLU A 27 -5.67 3.73 -14.30
C GLU A 27 -6.20 5.02 -14.93
N ASN A 28 -5.80 6.18 -14.39
CA ASN A 28 -6.18 7.48 -14.95
C ASN A 28 -5.59 7.67 -16.35
N ARG A 29 -4.32 7.31 -16.52
CA ARG A 29 -3.66 7.39 -17.83
C ARG A 29 -4.30 6.45 -18.83
N LYS A 30 -4.71 5.26 -18.40
CA LYS A 30 -5.41 4.31 -19.26
C LYS A 30 -6.74 4.88 -19.72
N THR A 31 -7.52 5.48 -18.81
CA THR A 31 -8.79 6.10 -19.14
C THR A 31 -8.62 7.21 -20.18
N GLU A 32 -7.59 8.05 -20.03
CA GLU A 32 -7.27 9.09 -20.99
C GLU A 32 -6.90 8.51 -22.34
N ALA A 33 -6.09 7.46 -22.35
CA ALA A 33 -5.65 6.79 -23.58
C ALA A 33 -6.84 6.17 -24.33
N VAL A 34 -7.76 5.55 -23.61
CA VAL A 34 -9.00 5.02 -24.20
C VAL A 34 -9.79 6.16 -24.86
N GLY A 35 -9.94 7.29 -24.17
CA GLY A 35 -10.65 8.45 -24.70
C GLY A 35 -10.04 9.02 -25.98
N ARG A 36 -8.70 8.90 -26.16
CA ARG A 36 -8.01 9.34 -27.36
C ARG A 36 -7.95 8.27 -28.45
N GLY A 37 -8.36 7.05 -28.17
CA GLY A 37 -8.19 5.93 -29.09
C GLY A 37 -6.75 5.48 -29.24
N ASP A 38 -5.88 5.78 -28.27
CA ASP A 38 -4.46 5.44 -28.31
C ASP A 38 -4.24 4.02 -27.79
N LEU A 39 -4.35 3.04 -28.68
CA LEU A 39 -4.27 1.63 -28.31
C LEU A 39 -2.92 1.21 -27.75
N MET A 40 -1.83 1.82 -28.25
CA MET A 40 -0.49 1.51 -27.75
C MET A 40 -0.33 1.97 -26.29
N ALA A 41 -0.83 3.15 -25.96
CA ALA A 41 -0.80 3.66 -24.59
C ALA A 41 -1.68 2.83 -23.66
N VAL A 42 -2.85 2.37 -24.12
CA VAL A 42 -3.72 1.48 -23.35
C VAL A 42 -2.99 0.18 -23.02
N ASP A 43 -2.33 -0.44 -24.01
CA ASP A 43 -1.58 -1.68 -23.82
C ASP A 43 -0.45 -1.51 -22.81
N GLU A 44 0.28 -0.42 -22.90
CA GLU A 44 1.36 -0.10 -21.96
C GLU A 44 0.83 0.05 -20.54
N CYS A 45 -0.29 0.75 -20.36
CA CYS A 45 -0.93 0.90 -19.05
C CYS A 45 -1.38 -0.44 -18.49
N MET A 46 -1.92 -1.32 -19.32
CA MET A 46 -2.36 -2.66 -18.88
C MET A 46 -1.19 -3.49 -18.38
N LYS A 47 -0.02 -3.40 -19.05
CA LYS A 47 1.19 -4.08 -18.59
C LYS A 47 1.64 -3.55 -17.23
N GLN A 48 1.60 -2.24 -17.02
CA GLN A 48 1.95 -1.63 -15.75
C GLN A 48 0.98 -2.04 -14.65
N GLU A 49 -0.32 -2.10 -14.95
CA GLU A 49 -1.33 -2.59 -14.00
C GLU A 49 -1.04 -4.01 -13.54
N GLN A 50 -0.63 -4.89 -14.46
CA GLN A 50 -0.29 -6.28 -14.12
C GLN A 50 0.89 -6.35 -13.14
N VAL A 51 1.95 -5.57 -13.40
CA VAL A 51 3.12 -5.54 -12.51
C VAL A 51 2.74 -5.04 -11.12
N LEU A 52 1.97 -3.95 -11.05
CA LEU A 52 1.54 -3.38 -9.77
C LEU A 52 0.60 -4.32 -9.03
N SER A 53 -0.30 -5.00 -9.72
CA SER A 53 -1.21 -5.98 -9.12
C SER A 53 -0.48 -7.16 -8.52
N LEU A 54 0.60 -7.63 -9.18
CA LEU A 54 1.44 -8.70 -8.62
C LEU A 54 2.12 -8.25 -7.34
N SER A 55 2.59 -7.00 -7.29
CA SER A 55 3.17 -6.44 -6.07
C SER A 55 2.15 -6.40 -4.93
N LEU A 56 0.91 -6.02 -5.22
CA LEU A 56 -0.16 -5.95 -4.22
C LEU A 56 -0.52 -7.31 -3.63
N ARG A 57 -0.49 -8.36 -4.44
CA ARG A 57 -0.83 -9.72 -3.97
C ARG A 57 0.07 -10.20 -2.84
N GLY A 58 1.33 -9.82 -2.85
CA GLY A 58 2.27 -10.21 -1.81
C GLY A 58 2.10 -9.43 -0.52
N PHE A 59 1.49 -8.25 -0.56
CA PHE A 59 1.40 -7.39 0.62
C PHE A 59 0.53 -7.97 1.73
N ASP A 60 -0.59 -8.62 1.39
CA ASP A 60 -1.48 -9.17 2.42
C ASP A 60 -0.77 -10.21 3.29
N GLN A 61 -0.03 -11.13 2.64
CA GLN A 61 0.72 -12.15 3.38
C GLN A 61 1.85 -11.52 4.20
N LYS A 62 2.57 -10.56 3.62
CA LYS A 62 3.65 -9.85 4.32
C LYS A 62 3.11 -9.07 5.51
N ARG A 63 1.96 -8.43 5.35
CA ARG A 63 1.34 -7.67 6.43
C ARG A 63 0.93 -8.58 7.58
N ASP A 64 0.28 -9.71 7.27
CA ASP A 64 -0.12 -10.67 8.29
C ASP A 64 1.08 -11.23 9.05
N ALA A 65 2.14 -11.57 8.34
CA ALA A 65 3.37 -12.07 8.96
C ALA A 65 4.02 -11.00 9.84
N ALA A 66 4.05 -9.75 9.37
CA ALA A 66 4.63 -8.63 10.14
C ALA A 66 3.84 -8.36 11.41
N LEU A 67 2.51 -8.35 11.34
CA LEU A 67 1.66 -8.16 12.52
C LEU A 67 1.84 -9.29 13.52
N ARG A 68 1.99 -10.52 13.03
CA ARG A 68 2.25 -11.67 13.89
C ARG A 68 3.59 -11.53 14.62
N ASP A 69 4.62 -11.08 13.91
CA ASP A 69 5.95 -10.84 14.50
C ASP A 69 5.90 -9.75 15.57
N LEU A 70 5.05 -8.75 15.40
CA LEU A 70 4.87 -7.65 16.36
C LEU A 70 3.94 -8.00 17.50
N GLY A 71 3.35 -9.19 17.50
CA GLY A 71 2.36 -9.58 18.50
C GLY A 71 1.02 -8.89 18.34
N LEU A 72 0.71 -8.40 17.16
CA LEU A 72 -0.51 -7.65 16.85
C LEU A 72 -1.40 -8.38 15.85
N GLU A 73 -1.37 -9.71 15.86
CA GLU A 73 -2.18 -10.51 14.96
C GLU A 73 -3.65 -10.13 15.05
N GLY A 74 -4.26 -9.88 13.90
CA GLY A 74 -5.68 -9.52 13.83
C GLY A 74 -5.99 -8.04 14.06
N VAL A 75 -4.99 -7.21 14.37
CA VAL A 75 -5.20 -5.78 14.54
C VAL A 75 -5.48 -5.13 13.19
N LYS A 76 -6.59 -4.39 13.11
CA LYS A 76 -6.96 -3.67 11.90
C LYS A 76 -6.14 -2.39 11.75
N LEU A 77 -6.05 -1.89 10.52
CA LEU A 77 -5.34 -0.65 10.23
C LEU A 77 -5.81 0.50 11.12
N SER A 78 -7.12 0.64 11.31
CA SER A 78 -7.70 1.69 12.15
C SER A 78 -7.32 1.57 13.62
N GLY A 79 -6.97 0.37 14.08
CA GLY A 79 -6.54 0.13 15.47
C GLY A 79 -5.04 0.24 15.68
N LEU A 80 -4.27 0.37 14.61
CA LEU A 80 -2.82 0.33 14.68
C LEU A 80 -2.22 1.50 15.50
N ILE A 81 -2.83 2.68 15.40
CA ILE A 81 -2.35 3.88 16.09
C ILE A 81 -2.34 3.67 17.60
N ALA A 82 -3.34 2.97 18.15
CA ALA A 82 -3.44 2.69 19.59
C ALA A 82 -2.30 1.80 20.10
N HIS A 83 -1.67 1.04 19.24
CA HIS A 83 -0.57 0.14 19.59
C HIS A 83 0.80 0.73 19.29
N ALA A 84 0.87 1.95 18.76
CA ALA A 84 2.14 2.58 18.40
C ALA A 84 2.95 2.95 19.65
N PRO A 85 4.29 2.76 19.62
CA PRO A 85 5.15 3.34 20.64
C PRO A 85 4.94 4.85 20.72
N ALA A 86 5.07 5.42 21.93
CA ALA A 86 4.76 6.84 22.16
C ALA A 86 5.55 7.77 21.22
N GLU A 87 6.83 7.49 21.00
CA GLU A 87 7.68 8.30 20.14
C GLU A 87 7.37 8.15 18.65
N GLU A 88 6.56 7.16 18.28
CA GLU A 88 6.23 6.87 16.87
C GLU A 88 4.75 7.08 16.56
N GLU A 89 3.98 7.57 17.50
CA GLU A 89 2.55 7.74 17.33
C GLU A 89 2.21 8.70 16.16
N LEU A 90 2.90 9.84 16.09
CA LEU A 90 2.64 10.83 15.04
C LEU A 90 2.97 10.26 13.65
N GLU A 91 4.09 9.58 13.53
CA GLU A 91 4.51 8.95 12.28
C GLU A 91 3.53 7.85 11.86
N THR A 92 3.12 7.02 12.82
CA THR A 92 2.14 5.96 12.58
C THR A 92 0.82 6.54 12.09
N ARG A 93 0.35 7.62 12.71
CA ARG A 93 -0.89 8.30 12.30
C ARG A 93 -0.80 8.78 10.85
N LYS A 94 0.31 9.40 10.47
CA LYS A 94 0.51 9.88 9.10
C LYS A 94 0.49 8.74 8.09
N VAL A 95 1.17 7.64 8.41
CA VAL A 95 1.24 6.47 7.53
C VAL A 95 -0.13 5.82 7.36
N VAL A 96 -0.86 5.63 8.47
CA VAL A 96 -2.18 5.04 8.45
C VAL A 96 -3.17 5.91 7.65
N GLU A 97 -3.17 7.21 7.90
CA GLU A 97 -4.06 8.13 7.20
C GLU A 97 -3.78 8.17 5.69
N ALA A 98 -2.51 8.17 5.30
CA ALA A 98 -2.13 8.15 3.89
C ALA A 98 -2.65 6.88 3.19
N LEU A 99 -2.51 5.74 3.85
CA LEU A 99 -2.98 4.47 3.30
C LEU A 99 -4.51 4.43 3.23
N GLN A 100 -5.19 4.89 4.28
CA GLN A 100 -6.66 4.94 4.31
C GLN A 100 -7.22 5.78 3.18
N ARG A 101 -6.56 6.90 2.86
CA ARG A 101 -6.99 7.74 1.74
C ARG A 101 -6.96 7.00 0.41
N GLN A 102 -6.02 6.08 0.21
CA GLN A 102 -5.97 5.28 -1.01
C GLN A 102 -7.16 4.34 -1.14
N TYR A 103 -7.65 3.81 -0.03
CA TYR A 103 -8.81 2.92 -0.04
C TYR A 103 -10.14 3.66 -0.22
N GLU A 104 -10.18 4.95 0.03
CA GLU A 104 -11.39 5.77 -0.12
C GLU A 104 -11.61 6.24 -1.56
N ILE A 105 -10.60 6.16 -2.39
CA ILE A 105 -10.67 6.53 -3.80
C ILE A 105 -11.12 5.33 -4.63
#